data_a55764fc0cacea8ac158baf9f7068613
#
_entry.id   a55764fc0cacea8ac158baf9f7068613
#
_cell.length_a   1.000
_cell.length_b   1.000
_cell.length_c   1.000
_cell.angle_alpha   90.00
_cell.angle_beta   90.00
_cell.angle_gamma   90.00
#
_symmetry.space_group_name_H-M   'P 1'
#
loop_
_entity.id
_entity.type
_entity.pdbx_description
1 polymer ?
#
loop_
_entity_poly.entity_id
_entity_poly.type
_entity_poly.pdbx_seq_one_letter_code
_entity_poly.pdbx_strand_id
1 'polypeptide(L)'
;LPRVSVQSSGTVELKEQQLTVLDAALQKRFDKSRIKSYISSKIETVITLENTGTSEINVLRVLDDIPGIFDTPNTEDISIEIEGTELKQEQYRIDLVNGTQLEEKYVSPDREGNSLRMTIGTSAPLGLQPGKAVVIRYPLLAPDPSPRNELLVAPIKVDFSSERFGPVATRTVDKPPIISVVHKRRNISTGKEVFPGGKPGQYEIMLMFHNSSDSALDDLALHDIVPGTFSIEESVVRSDKEGERDSSITKESARDGTQVTWAIGRILQRERIEV
;
A
#
# COMPACT_ATOMS: atom_id res chain seq x y z
N LEU A 1 61.30 42.84 -52.57
CA LEU A 1 61.08 42.60 -51.14
C LEU A 1 60.99 41.06 -50.89
N PRO A 2 61.91 40.49 -50.07
CA PRO A 2 61.84 39.05 -49.73
C PRO A 2 60.66 38.76 -48.85
N ARG A 3 59.87 37.75 -49.23
CA ARG A 3 58.84 37.19 -48.38
C ARG A 3 59.44 36.15 -47.47
N VAL A 4 59.45 36.43 -46.18
CA VAL A 4 59.76 35.41 -45.14
C VAL A 4 58.48 34.68 -44.80
N SER A 5 58.41 33.39 -45.13
CA SER A 5 57.35 32.50 -44.61
C SER A 5 57.90 31.77 -43.40
N VAL A 6 57.32 32.02 -42.24
CA VAL A 6 57.61 31.24 -41.02
C VAL A 6 56.64 30.09 -41.02
N GLN A 7 57.09 28.86 -41.20
CA GLN A 7 56.32 27.63 -40.88
C GLN A 7 56.60 27.28 -39.44
N SER A 8 55.55 27.42 -38.62
CA SER A 8 55.54 26.89 -37.25
C SER A 8 54.99 25.47 -37.28
N SER A 9 55.85 24.47 -37.06
CA SER A 9 55.41 23.11 -36.80
C SER A 9 55.21 22.96 -35.31
N GLY A 10 54.01 23.20 -34.85
CA GLY A 10 53.57 22.90 -33.48
C GLY A 10 52.99 21.49 -33.41
N THR A 11 53.59 20.62 -32.64
CA THR A 11 52.98 19.34 -32.25
C THR A 11 51.88 19.65 -31.22
N VAL A 12 50.60 19.47 -31.60
CA VAL A 12 49.49 19.54 -30.63
C VAL A 12 49.37 18.15 -30.01
N GLU A 13 49.80 18.00 -28.77
CA GLU A 13 49.46 16.83 -27.95
C GLU A 13 47.99 16.97 -27.53
N LEU A 14 47.12 16.19 -28.13
CA LEU A 14 45.78 15.97 -27.65
C LEU A 14 45.85 15.06 -26.41
N LYS A 15 45.80 15.63 -25.22
CA LYS A 15 45.51 14.86 -24.00
C LYS A 15 44.04 14.54 -23.98
N GLU A 16 43.68 13.27 -24.16
CA GLU A 16 42.37 12.79 -23.85
C GLU A 16 42.14 12.97 -22.35
N GLN A 17 41.24 13.91 -21.98
CA GLN A 17 40.76 14.02 -20.63
C GLN A 17 39.54 13.13 -20.53
N GLN A 18 39.66 12.02 -19.79
CA GLN A 18 38.56 11.16 -19.48
C GLN A 18 37.66 11.91 -18.49
N LEU A 19 36.43 12.31 -18.92
CA LEU A 19 35.49 13.00 -18.08
C LEU A 19 34.86 11.96 -17.13
N THR A 20 35.05 12.13 -15.84
CA THR A 20 34.49 11.29 -14.82
C THR A 20 33.11 11.86 -14.41
N VAL A 21 32.05 11.14 -14.70
CA VAL A 21 30.67 11.55 -14.42
C VAL A 21 30.09 10.68 -13.29
N LEU A 22 29.68 11.33 -12.21
CA LEU A 22 28.94 10.69 -11.13
C LEU A 22 27.45 10.94 -11.33
N ASP A 23 26.70 9.91 -11.75
CA ASP A 23 25.28 9.98 -12.04
C ASP A 23 24.57 8.66 -11.73
N ALA A 24 23.26 8.73 -11.45
CA ALA A 24 22.43 7.56 -11.21
C ALA A 24 20.97 7.80 -11.61
N ALA A 25 20.30 6.75 -12.05
CA ALA A 25 18.86 6.71 -12.23
C ALA A 25 18.20 6.11 -10.98
N LEU A 26 17.21 6.81 -10.42
CA LEU A 26 16.48 6.40 -9.23
C LEU A 26 15.04 6.08 -9.57
N GLN A 27 14.55 4.91 -9.13
CA GLN A 27 13.17 4.49 -9.25
C GLN A 27 12.68 3.93 -7.91
N LYS A 28 11.44 4.29 -7.51
CA LYS A 28 10.70 3.67 -6.41
C LYS A 28 9.35 3.20 -6.92
N ARG A 29 8.94 2.00 -6.53
CA ARG A 29 7.65 1.42 -6.91
C ARG A 29 7.08 0.56 -5.79
N PHE A 30 5.77 0.31 -5.86
CA PHE A 30 5.05 -0.64 -5.03
C PHE A 30 4.53 -1.79 -5.88
N ASP A 31 4.42 -2.99 -5.32
CA ASP A 31 3.78 -4.15 -5.97
C ASP A 31 2.29 -3.89 -6.22
N LYS A 32 1.65 -3.11 -5.33
CA LYS A 32 0.25 -2.70 -5.42
C LYS A 32 0.12 -1.20 -5.24
N SER A 33 -0.57 -0.54 -6.15
CA SER A 33 -0.87 0.90 -6.07
C SER A 33 -2.21 1.21 -5.40
N ARG A 34 -3.00 0.18 -5.01
CA ARG A 34 -4.31 0.34 -4.39
C ARG A 34 -4.49 -0.61 -3.23
N ILE A 35 -4.98 -0.09 -2.11
CA ILE A 35 -5.39 -0.84 -0.93
C ILE A 35 -6.83 -0.48 -0.57
N LYS A 36 -7.51 -1.37 0.16
CA LYS A 36 -8.89 -1.12 0.60
C LYS A 36 -8.89 -0.54 2.00
N SER A 37 -9.77 0.43 2.26
CA SER A 37 -10.01 0.91 3.63
C SER A 37 -10.55 -0.21 4.52
N TYR A 38 -10.28 -0.14 5.82
CA TYR A 38 -10.68 -1.10 6.85
C TYR A 38 -10.20 -2.55 6.66
N ILE A 39 -9.29 -2.79 5.72
CA ILE A 39 -8.73 -4.12 5.49
C ILE A 39 -7.22 -4.04 5.61
N SER A 40 -6.67 -4.73 6.60
CA SER A 40 -5.21 -4.84 6.73
C SER A 40 -4.58 -5.28 5.41
N SER A 41 -3.59 -4.55 4.96
CA SER A 41 -2.98 -4.75 3.64
C SER A 41 -1.46 -4.70 3.75
N LYS A 42 -0.81 -5.69 3.17
CA LYS A 42 0.65 -5.73 3.01
C LYS A 42 0.99 -5.40 1.56
N ILE A 43 1.95 -4.49 1.37
CA ILE A 43 2.52 -4.14 0.07
C ILE A 43 4.04 -4.27 0.14
N GLU A 44 4.66 -4.48 -1.00
CA GLU A 44 6.12 -4.51 -1.12
C GLU A 44 6.63 -3.23 -1.80
N THR A 45 7.62 -2.60 -1.19
CA THR A 45 8.35 -1.47 -1.75
C THR A 45 9.62 -1.98 -2.43
N VAL A 46 9.86 -1.49 -3.64
CA VAL A 46 11.09 -1.76 -4.39
C VAL A 46 11.71 -0.44 -4.82
N ILE A 47 12.94 -0.20 -4.38
CA ILE A 47 13.77 0.94 -4.77
C ILE A 47 14.91 0.42 -5.62
N THR A 48 15.14 1.04 -6.77
CA THR A 48 16.26 0.70 -7.66
C THR A 48 17.06 1.96 -7.93
N LEU A 49 18.36 1.88 -7.69
CA LEU A 49 19.33 2.89 -8.08
C LEU A 49 20.32 2.27 -9.06
N GLU A 50 20.30 2.70 -10.30
CA GLU A 50 21.24 2.29 -11.34
C GLU A 50 22.33 3.35 -11.52
N ASN A 51 23.60 2.95 -11.52
CA ASN A 51 24.70 3.83 -11.81
C ASN A 51 24.75 4.12 -13.32
N THR A 52 24.31 5.30 -13.73
CA THR A 52 24.32 5.77 -15.14
C THR A 52 25.53 6.62 -15.47
N GLY A 53 26.41 6.85 -14.49
CA GLY A 53 27.65 7.59 -14.67
C GLY A 53 28.78 6.73 -15.24
N THR A 54 29.98 7.30 -15.21
CA THR A 54 31.24 6.63 -15.59
C THR A 54 32.13 6.34 -14.38
N SER A 55 31.74 6.85 -13.20
CA SER A 55 32.40 6.61 -11.92
C SER A 55 31.70 5.52 -11.15
N GLU A 56 32.48 4.75 -10.41
CA GLU A 56 31.96 3.82 -9.39
C GLU A 56 31.26 4.59 -8.25
N ILE A 57 30.13 4.09 -7.77
CA ILE A 57 29.43 4.62 -6.59
C ILE A 57 29.79 3.75 -5.40
N ASN A 58 30.38 4.34 -4.38
CA ASN A 58 30.86 3.65 -3.19
C ASN A 58 30.09 3.93 -1.93
N VAL A 59 29.35 5.03 -1.87
CA VAL A 59 28.52 5.41 -0.71
C VAL A 59 27.15 5.84 -1.19
N LEU A 60 26.10 5.29 -0.56
CA LEU A 60 24.71 5.68 -0.74
C LEU A 60 24.11 6.13 0.60
N ARG A 61 23.33 7.20 0.57
CA ARG A 61 22.48 7.65 1.68
C ARG A 61 21.07 7.81 1.14
N VAL A 62 20.21 6.88 1.52
CA VAL A 62 18.81 6.86 1.11
C VAL A 62 17.99 7.47 2.22
N LEU A 63 17.12 8.41 1.88
CA LEU A 63 16.08 8.94 2.74
C LEU A 63 14.75 8.65 2.07
N ASP A 64 13.91 7.84 2.71
CA ASP A 64 12.70 7.30 2.13
C ASP A 64 11.52 7.52 3.07
N ASP A 65 10.55 8.33 2.66
CA ASP A 65 9.38 8.63 3.45
C ASP A 65 8.31 7.53 3.29
N ILE A 66 7.79 7.11 4.45
CA ILE A 66 6.72 6.12 4.59
C ILE A 66 5.46 6.86 5.01
N PRO A 67 4.35 6.77 4.24
CA PRO A 67 3.09 7.40 4.62
C PRO A 67 2.54 6.87 5.94
N GLY A 68 1.91 7.73 6.73
CA GLY A 68 1.53 7.48 8.12
C GLY A 68 0.48 6.41 8.38
N ILE A 69 -0.12 5.82 7.35
CA ILE A 69 -1.00 4.65 7.50
C ILE A 69 -0.25 3.32 7.58
N PHE A 70 1.04 3.33 7.25
CA PHE A 70 1.87 2.14 7.28
C PHE A 70 2.69 2.07 8.54
N ASP A 71 2.77 0.86 9.09
CA ASP A 71 3.76 0.53 10.09
C ASP A 71 5.15 0.57 9.45
N THR A 72 6.12 0.97 10.24
CA THR A 72 7.52 0.93 9.82
C THR A 72 8.00 -0.51 9.72
N PRO A 73 8.72 -0.88 8.62
CA PRO A 73 9.24 -2.23 8.49
C PRO A 73 10.31 -2.50 9.56
N ASN A 74 10.40 -3.76 9.99
CA ASN A 74 11.55 -4.16 10.79
C ASN A 74 12.81 -4.11 9.95
N THR A 75 13.93 -3.77 10.54
CA THR A 75 15.21 -3.70 9.82
C THR A 75 15.64 -5.04 9.22
N GLU A 76 15.21 -6.15 9.82
CA GLU A 76 15.47 -7.52 9.36
C GLU A 76 14.66 -7.89 8.10
N ASP A 77 13.54 -7.19 7.85
CA ASP A 77 12.69 -7.40 6.68
C ASP A 77 13.18 -6.59 5.44
N ILE A 78 14.26 -5.82 5.60
CA ILE A 78 14.82 -4.98 4.54
C ILE A 78 15.98 -5.72 3.88
N SER A 79 15.84 -6.06 2.61
CA SER A 79 16.92 -6.63 1.80
C SER A 79 17.55 -5.57 0.89
N ILE A 80 18.86 -5.62 0.76
CA ILE A 80 19.66 -4.75 -0.11
C ILE A 80 20.54 -5.64 -0.98
N GLU A 81 20.32 -5.59 -2.29
CA GLU A 81 20.99 -6.47 -3.25
C GLU A 81 21.76 -5.66 -4.33
N ILE A 82 22.91 -6.19 -4.74
CA ILE A 82 23.62 -5.77 -5.94
C ILE A 82 23.73 -6.98 -6.86
N GLU A 83 23.20 -6.87 -8.08
CA GLU A 83 23.22 -7.96 -9.06
C GLU A 83 22.71 -9.31 -8.52
N GLY A 84 21.68 -9.27 -7.66
CA GLY A 84 21.09 -10.47 -7.05
C GLY A 84 21.89 -11.05 -5.89
N THR A 85 22.98 -10.38 -5.47
CA THR A 85 23.74 -10.75 -4.27
C THR A 85 23.35 -9.82 -3.13
N GLU A 86 22.82 -10.40 -2.05
CA GLU A 86 22.43 -9.64 -0.86
C GLU A 86 23.65 -9.12 -0.10
N LEU A 87 23.58 -7.85 0.31
CA LEU A 87 24.60 -7.22 1.14
C LEU A 87 24.50 -7.74 2.57
N LYS A 88 25.65 -7.95 3.21
CA LYS A 88 25.70 -8.31 4.63
C LYS A 88 25.33 -7.10 5.49
N GLN A 89 24.70 -7.36 6.63
CA GLN A 89 24.26 -6.32 7.57
C GLN A 89 25.38 -5.36 8.03
N GLU A 90 26.63 -5.80 8.00
CA GLU A 90 27.80 -5.00 8.33
C GLU A 90 28.13 -3.91 7.29
N GLN A 91 27.58 -4.03 6.07
CA GLN A 91 27.86 -3.13 4.95
C GLN A 91 26.89 -1.95 4.89
N TYR A 92 25.81 -1.98 5.67
CA TYR A 92 24.82 -0.93 5.72
C TYR A 92 24.32 -0.65 7.13
N ARG A 93 23.71 0.51 7.30
CA ARG A 93 23.02 0.91 8.53
C ARG A 93 21.63 1.46 8.16
N ILE A 94 20.63 1.05 8.92
CA ILE A 94 19.25 1.50 8.78
C ILE A 94 18.83 2.16 10.09
N ASP A 95 18.40 3.42 10.00
CA ASP A 95 17.86 4.18 11.10
C ASP A 95 16.40 4.56 10.77
N LEU A 96 15.51 4.37 11.72
CA LEU A 96 14.15 4.86 11.65
C LEU A 96 14.11 6.27 12.23
N VAL A 97 13.52 7.20 11.46
CA VAL A 97 13.34 8.60 11.86
C VAL A 97 11.85 8.88 11.98
N ASN A 98 11.44 9.36 13.14
CA ASN A 98 10.05 9.78 13.35
C ASN A 98 9.74 11.03 12.52
N GLY A 99 8.57 11.04 11.93
CA GLY A 99 8.16 12.09 11.02
C GLY A 99 8.77 11.97 9.62
N THR A 100 8.05 12.50 8.64
CA THR A 100 8.55 12.62 7.27
C THR A 100 9.64 13.69 7.19
N GLN A 101 10.70 13.41 6.44
CA GLN A 101 11.88 14.27 6.35
C GLN A 101 11.97 15.00 5.00
N LEU A 102 11.17 14.58 4.02
CA LEU A 102 11.09 15.22 2.71
C LEU A 102 9.94 16.24 2.70
N GLU A 103 9.79 17.01 1.64
CA GLU A 103 8.96 18.22 1.58
C GLU A 103 7.52 18.07 2.15
N GLU A 104 7.07 19.06 2.92
CA GLU A 104 5.75 19.14 3.60
C GLU A 104 4.55 18.94 2.65
N LYS A 105 4.66 19.33 1.38
CA LYS A 105 3.58 19.16 0.38
C LYS A 105 3.14 17.70 0.17
N TYR A 106 3.93 16.74 0.63
CA TYR A 106 3.65 15.31 0.52
C TYR A 106 3.18 14.67 1.82
N VAL A 107 3.06 15.44 2.88
CA VAL A 107 2.59 14.91 4.18
C VAL A 107 1.08 14.70 4.14
N SER A 108 0.63 13.52 4.58
CA SER A 108 -0.79 13.28 4.81
C SER A 108 -1.28 14.11 5.99
N PRO A 109 -2.36 14.91 5.84
CA PRO A 109 -2.82 15.82 6.90
C PRO A 109 -3.31 15.10 8.17
N ASP A 110 -3.61 13.80 8.10
CA ASP A 110 -4.25 13.08 9.20
C ASP A 110 -3.30 12.20 10.01
N ARG A 111 -2.20 11.76 9.42
CA ARG A 111 -1.23 10.88 10.09
C ARG A 111 0.17 11.27 9.66
N GLU A 112 0.98 11.64 10.64
CA GLU A 112 2.40 11.84 10.40
C GLU A 112 3.05 10.49 10.05
N GLY A 113 3.77 10.46 8.93
CA GLY A 113 4.52 9.29 8.51
C GLY A 113 5.86 9.19 9.24
N ASN A 114 6.68 8.26 8.80
CA ASN A 114 8.05 8.07 9.26
C ASN A 114 9.01 8.09 8.07
N SER A 115 10.31 8.13 8.33
CA SER A 115 11.32 8.03 7.29
C SER A 115 12.32 6.92 7.60
N LEU A 116 12.69 6.16 6.59
CA LEU A 116 13.84 5.27 6.64
C LEU A 116 15.08 6.02 6.16
N ARG A 117 16.10 6.03 6.99
CA ARG A 117 17.44 6.51 6.61
C ARG A 117 18.36 5.30 6.48
N MET A 118 18.78 5.00 5.27
CA MET A 118 19.70 3.92 4.99
C MET A 118 21.03 4.49 4.54
N THR A 119 22.11 4.01 5.14
CA THR A 119 23.48 4.40 4.78
C THR A 119 24.24 3.15 4.38
N ILE A 120 24.72 3.08 3.16
CA ILE A 120 25.33 1.89 2.55
C ILE A 120 26.75 2.27 2.09
N GLY A 121 27.71 1.39 2.30
CA GLY A 121 29.08 1.58 1.83
C GLY A 121 29.98 2.40 2.76
N THR A 122 29.60 2.59 4.05
CA THR A 122 30.42 3.35 5.00
C THR A 122 31.50 2.54 5.69
N SER A 123 31.27 1.25 5.94
CA SER A 123 32.25 0.33 6.54
C SER A 123 33.18 -0.28 5.49
N ALA A 124 32.65 -0.57 4.31
CA ALA A 124 33.39 -1.01 3.13
C ALA A 124 32.77 -0.36 1.89
N PRO A 125 33.56 0.02 0.87
CA PRO A 125 33.02 0.59 -0.36
C PRO A 125 31.95 -0.31 -0.98
N LEU A 126 30.88 0.29 -1.52
CA LEU A 126 29.79 -0.43 -2.16
C LEU A 126 30.24 -1.12 -3.47
N GLY A 127 31.13 -0.47 -4.21
CA GLY A 127 31.65 -1.02 -5.46
C GLY A 127 30.66 -1.05 -6.61
N LEU A 128 29.64 -0.17 -6.61
CA LEU A 128 28.62 -0.16 -7.66
C LEU A 128 29.18 0.40 -8.97
N GLN A 129 29.52 -0.51 -9.88
CA GLN A 129 30.10 -0.20 -11.19
C GLN A 129 29.11 0.50 -12.13
N PRO A 130 29.56 1.25 -13.14
CA PRO A 130 28.71 1.79 -14.20
C PRO A 130 27.81 0.72 -14.84
N GLY A 131 26.52 1.03 -15.04
CA GLY A 131 25.52 0.13 -15.60
C GLY A 131 25.00 -0.94 -14.63
N LYS A 132 25.43 -0.93 -13.36
CA LYS A 132 24.94 -1.83 -12.31
C LYS A 132 23.95 -1.14 -11.40
N ALA A 133 23.07 -1.93 -10.78
CA ALA A 133 22.02 -1.42 -9.91
C ALA A 133 22.07 -2.02 -8.50
N VAL A 134 21.76 -1.17 -7.53
CA VAL A 134 21.37 -1.57 -6.18
C VAL A 134 19.85 -1.66 -6.13
N VAL A 135 19.32 -2.73 -5.54
CA VAL A 135 17.89 -2.95 -5.34
C VAL A 135 17.63 -3.09 -3.84
N ILE A 136 16.74 -2.26 -3.31
CA ILE A 136 16.30 -2.31 -1.91
C ILE A 136 14.84 -2.75 -1.90
N ARG A 137 14.49 -3.76 -1.08
CA ARG A 137 13.14 -4.27 -0.92
C ARG A 137 12.75 -4.29 0.54
N TYR A 138 11.50 -3.92 0.83
CA TYR A 138 10.94 -4.07 2.16
C TYR A 138 9.42 -4.07 2.13
N PRO A 139 8.75 -4.79 3.06
CA PRO A 139 7.31 -4.79 3.19
C PRO A 139 6.82 -3.57 3.96
N LEU A 140 5.64 -3.08 3.60
CA LEU A 140 4.86 -2.11 4.36
C LEU A 140 3.53 -2.73 4.75
N LEU A 141 3.16 -2.68 6.02
CA LEU A 141 1.89 -3.15 6.55
C LEU A 141 1.01 -1.94 6.87
N ALA A 142 -0.17 -1.86 6.27
CA ALA A 142 -1.23 -0.96 6.67
C ALA A 142 -2.25 -1.75 7.50
N PRO A 143 -2.18 -1.71 8.85
CA PRO A 143 -3.05 -2.50 9.72
C PRO A 143 -4.49 -1.99 9.67
N ASP A 144 -4.67 -0.68 9.63
CA ASP A 144 -5.95 0.00 9.60
C ASP A 144 -5.92 1.19 8.64
N PRO A 145 -6.07 0.92 7.32
CA PRO A 145 -6.11 1.98 6.32
C PRO A 145 -7.23 2.99 6.56
N SER A 146 -7.02 4.22 6.07
CA SER A 146 -7.94 5.34 6.19
C SER A 146 -9.40 4.96 5.87
N PRO A 147 -10.39 5.45 6.64
CA PRO A 147 -11.82 5.22 6.39
C PRO A 147 -12.38 6.00 5.19
N ARG A 148 -11.57 6.65 4.41
CA ARG A 148 -11.95 7.46 3.25
C ARG A 148 -11.03 7.18 2.06
N ASN A 149 -11.42 7.69 0.88
CA ASN A 149 -10.53 7.72 -0.27
C ASN A 149 -9.37 8.67 0.00
N GLU A 150 -8.16 8.18 -0.17
CA GLU A 150 -6.94 8.93 0.11
C GLU A 150 -5.85 8.58 -0.91
N LEU A 151 -5.03 9.57 -1.25
CA LEU A 151 -3.85 9.42 -2.08
C LEU A 151 -2.63 9.69 -1.20
N LEU A 152 -1.80 8.68 -1.03
CA LEU A 152 -0.62 8.72 -0.19
C LEU A 152 0.61 8.78 -1.07
N VAL A 153 1.38 9.83 -0.93
CA VAL A 153 2.61 10.06 -1.68
C VAL A 153 3.79 9.58 -0.85
N ALA A 154 4.72 8.86 -1.47
CA ALA A 154 5.88 8.28 -0.82
C ALA A 154 7.18 8.74 -1.49
N PRO A 155 7.64 9.98 -1.24
CA PRO A 155 8.83 10.54 -1.84
C PRO A 155 10.10 9.85 -1.34
N ILE A 156 11.15 9.91 -2.15
CA ILE A 156 12.46 9.37 -1.86
C ILE A 156 13.55 10.32 -2.36
N LYS A 157 14.64 10.37 -1.62
CA LYS A 157 15.87 11.09 -1.97
C LYS A 157 17.08 10.18 -1.76
N VAL A 158 18.00 10.19 -2.69
CA VAL A 158 19.25 9.46 -2.57
C VAL A 158 20.42 10.39 -2.83
N ASP A 159 21.33 10.46 -1.87
CA ASP A 159 22.63 11.09 -1.99
C ASP A 159 23.68 10.00 -2.21
N PHE A 160 24.59 10.19 -3.18
CA PHE A 160 25.61 9.20 -3.50
C PHE A 160 26.94 9.84 -3.86
N SER A 161 28.03 9.11 -3.62
CA SER A 161 29.40 9.56 -3.91
C SER A 161 30.32 8.40 -4.29
N SER A 162 31.37 8.71 -5.04
CA SER A 162 32.45 7.76 -5.36
C SER A 162 33.41 7.57 -4.19
N GLU A 163 33.52 8.56 -3.31
CA GLU A 163 34.40 8.54 -2.15
C GLU A 163 33.65 8.93 -0.88
N ARG A 164 34.09 8.42 0.27
CA ARG A 164 33.44 8.68 1.57
C ARG A 164 33.28 10.17 1.91
N PHE A 165 34.25 10.99 1.54
CA PHE A 165 34.31 12.42 1.77
C PHE A 165 34.39 13.25 0.47
N GLY A 166 34.10 12.61 -0.66
CA GLY A 166 34.12 13.24 -1.97
C GLY A 166 32.84 14.02 -2.29
N PRO A 167 32.78 14.58 -3.51
CA PRO A 167 31.57 15.25 -4.00
C PRO A 167 30.37 14.33 -3.94
N VAL A 168 29.23 14.90 -3.53
CA VAL A 168 27.96 14.19 -3.41
C VAL A 168 27.03 14.62 -4.53
N ALA A 169 26.50 13.66 -5.26
CA ALA A 169 25.39 13.86 -6.18
C ALA A 169 24.08 13.43 -5.52
N THR A 170 22.99 14.08 -5.90
CA THR A 170 21.67 13.82 -5.35
C THR A 170 20.69 13.45 -6.45
N ARG A 171 19.82 12.47 -6.18
CA ARG A 171 18.67 12.14 -7.04
C ARG A 171 17.39 12.03 -6.19
N THR A 172 16.32 12.52 -6.79
CA THR A 172 14.94 12.35 -6.31
C THR A 172 14.12 11.78 -7.44
N VAL A 173 12.98 11.20 -7.13
CA VAL A 173 12.02 10.76 -8.16
C VAL A 173 11.10 11.93 -8.48
N ASP A 174 11.07 12.38 -9.73
CA ASP A 174 10.27 13.54 -10.19
C ASP A 174 8.78 13.38 -9.88
N LYS A 175 8.28 12.15 -10.04
CA LYS A 175 6.90 11.77 -9.71
C LYS A 175 6.95 10.66 -8.67
N PRO A 176 6.91 11.01 -7.38
CA PRO A 176 6.88 10.02 -6.31
C PRO A 176 5.73 9.03 -6.50
N PRO A 177 5.92 7.75 -6.18
CA PRO A 177 4.86 6.76 -6.30
C PRO A 177 3.73 7.07 -5.33
N ILE A 178 2.51 6.76 -5.76
CA ILE A 178 1.27 7.04 -5.03
C ILE A 178 0.59 5.73 -4.71
N ILE A 179 0.16 5.59 -3.45
CA ILE A 179 -0.73 4.53 -3.01
C ILE A 179 -2.13 5.12 -2.83
N SER A 180 -3.11 4.53 -3.47
CA SER A 180 -4.51 4.93 -3.35
C SER A 180 -5.22 4.05 -2.31
N VAL A 181 -5.72 4.66 -1.25
CA VAL A 181 -6.69 4.01 -0.36
C VAL A 181 -8.07 4.14 -0.97
N VAL A 182 -8.72 3.01 -1.26
CA VAL A 182 -10.05 2.98 -1.85
C VAL A 182 -11.07 2.66 -0.77
N HIS A 183 -11.85 3.66 -0.38
CA HIS A 183 -12.99 3.49 0.51
C HIS A 183 -14.25 3.25 -0.30
N LYS A 184 -14.82 2.06 -0.14
CA LYS A 184 -16.15 1.75 -0.67
C LYS A 184 -17.18 2.00 0.41
N ARG A 185 -18.05 2.97 0.19
CA ARG A 185 -19.11 3.30 1.10
C ARG A 185 -20.05 2.08 1.27
N ARG A 186 -20.19 1.60 2.50
CA ARG A 186 -21.22 0.62 2.82
C ARG A 186 -22.52 1.36 2.92
N ASN A 187 -23.50 0.95 2.13
CA ASN A 187 -24.86 1.46 2.18
C ASN A 187 -25.80 0.27 2.28
N ILE A 188 -26.51 0.21 3.37
CA ILE A 188 -27.47 -0.87 3.65
C ILE A 188 -28.80 -0.26 4.04
N SER A 189 -29.88 -0.96 3.71
CA SER A 189 -31.20 -0.66 4.22
C SER A 189 -31.85 -1.94 4.76
N THR A 190 -32.64 -1.80 5.82
CA THR A 190 -33.38 -2.87 6.43
C THR A 190 -34.85 -2.48 6.55
N GLY A 191 -35.73 -3.46 6.49
CA GLY A 191 -37.15 -3.27 6.69
C GLY A 191 -37.77 -4.49 7.38
N LYS A 192 -38.91 -4.27 8.04
CA LYS A 192 -39.78 -5.32 8.60
C LYS A 192 -41.21 -4.97 8.29
N GLU A 193 -41.91 -5.90 7.69
CA GLU A 193 -43.34 -5.78 7.42
C GLU A 193 -44.09 -6.98 8.05
N VAL A 194 -45.29 -6.77 8.47
CA VAL A 194 -46.17 -7.80 9.09
C VAL A 194 -47.51 -7.78 8.37
N PHE A 195 -47.89 -8.91 7.83
CA PHE A 195 -49.13 -9.11 7.11
C PHE A 195 -50.02 -10.09 7.87
N PRO A 196 -51.36 -9.92 7.84
CA PRO A 196 -52.27 -10.93 8.36
C PRO A 196 -52.17 -12.19 7.48
N GLY A 197 -52.04 -13.34 8.11
CA GLY A 197 -52.05 -14.64 7.44
C GLY A 197 -53.45 -15.10 7.04
N GLY A 198 -53.52 -16.29 6.42
CA GLY A 198 -54.78 -16.85 5.92
C GLY A 198 -55.75 -17.35 6.99
N LYS A 199 -55.35 -17.43 8.26
CA LYS A 199 -56.17 -17.88 9.40
C LYS A 199 -56.12 -16.86 10.53
N PRO A 200 -57.18 -16.75 11.36
CA PRO A 200 -57.12 -15.91 12.54
C PRO A 200 -55.98 -16.28 13.46
N GLY A 201 -55.20 -15.28 13.89
CA GLY A 201 -54.00 -15.47 14.73
C GLY A 201 -52.74 -15.85 13.98
N GLN A 202 -52.78 -16.01 12.66
CA GLN A 202 -51.65 -16.25 11.81
C GLN A 202 -51.14 -14.94 11.19
N TYR A 203 -49.82 -14.76 11.15
CA TYR A 203 -49.18 -13.60 10.56
C TYR A 203 -48.00 -14.06 9.70
N GLU A 204 -47.79 -13.34 8.63
CA GLU A 204 -46.58 -13.44 7.80
C GLU A 204 -45.68 -12.24 8.14
N ILE A 205 -44.44 -12.51 8.48
CA ILE A 205 -43.47 -11.49 8.81
C ILE A 205 -42.42 -11.51 7.70
N MET A 206 -42.20 -10.38 7.08
CA MET A 206 -41.17 -10.20 6.07
C MET A 206 -40.05 -9.31 6.62
N LEU A 207 -38.84 -9.85 6.74
CA LEU A 207 -37.65 -9.10 7.04
C LEU A 207 -36.90 -8.82 5.74
N MET A 208 -36.55 -7.58 5.50
CA MET A 208 -35.85 -7.17 4.28
C MET A 208 -34.48 -6.63 4.63
N PHE A 209 -33.50 -7.04 3.86
CA PHE A 209 -32.14 -6.49 3.88
C PHE A 209 -31.68 -6.19 2.46
N HIS A 210 -31.17 -5.00 2.21
CA HIS A 210 -30.64 -4.61 0.92
C HIS A 210 -29.22 -4.06 1.06
N ASN A 211 -28.27 -4.71 0.42
CA ASN A 211 -26.91 -4.23 0.27
C ASN A 211 -26.82 -3.24 -0.91
N SER A 212 -27.09 -1.97 -0.67
CA SER A 212 -27.00 -0.92 -1.72
C SER A 212 -25.56 -0.50 -2.03
N SER A 213 -24.55 -1.13 -1.41
CA SER A 213 -23.16 -0.79 -1.62
C SER A 213 -22.56 -1.41 -2.89
N ASP A 214 -21.40 -0.90 -3.30
CA ASP A 214 -20.62 -1.43 -4.43
C ASP A 214 -19.66 -2.58 -4.04
N SER A 215 -19.85 -3.16 -2.85
CA SER A 215 -19.05 -4.28 -2.36
C SER A 215 -19.93 -5.35 -1.74
N ALA A 216 -19.50 -6.60 -1.83
CA ALA A 216 -20.13 -7.69 -1.08
C ALA A 216 -19.93 -7.49 0.43
N LEU A 217 -20.86 -8.05 1.20
CA LEU A 217 -20.79 -8.15 2.65
C LEU A 217 -20.64 -9.63 2.99
N ASP A 218 -19.76 -9.93 3.92
CA ASP A 218 -19.56 -11.29 4.44
C ASP A 218 -20.21 -11.41 5.82
N ASP A 219 -20.59 -12.63 6.21
CA ASP A 219 -21.08 -13.00 7.54
C ASP A 219 -22.34 -12.23 7.99
N LEU A 220 -23.26 -11.94 7.06
CA LEU A 220 -24.54 -11.36 7.46
C LEU A 220 -25.37 -12.34 8.31
N ALA A 221 -25.86 -11.85 9.43
CA ALA A 221 -26.91 -12.48 10.20
C ALA A 221 -28.08 -11.50 10.42
N LEU A 222 -29.30 -11.98 10.26
CA LEU A 222 -30.51 -11.25 10.60
C LEU A 222 -31.05 -11.75 11.92
N HIS A 223 -31.47 -10.84 12.78
CA HIS A 223 -32.04 -11.14 14.08
C HIS A 223 -33.44 -10.53 14.19
N ASP A 224 -34.38 -11.29 14.72
CA ASP A 224 -35.70 -10.79 15.07
C ASP A 224 -36.15 -11.37 16.43
N ILE A 225 -37.02 -10.65 17.13
CA ILE A 225 -37.63 -11.12 18.35
C ILE A 225 -39.11 -11.38 18.06
N VAL A 226 -39.49 -12.64 18.09
CA VAL A 226 -40.86 -13.08 17.94
C VAL A 226 -41.50 -13.13 19.35
N PRO A 227 -42.60 -12.37 19.58
CA PRO A 227 -43.26 -12.36 20.88
C PRO A 227 -43.65 -13.76 21.38
N GLY A 228 -43.51 -14.01 22.67
CA GLY A 228 -43.68 -15.35 23.28
C GLY A 228 -45.04 -16.01 23.10
N THR A 229 -46.04 -15.27 22.62
CA THR A 229 -47.38 -15.79 22.28
C THR A 229 -47.44 -16.41 20.88
N PHE A 230 -46.39 -16.28 20.08
CA PHE A 230 -46.33 -16.82 18.73
C PHE A 230 -45.27 -17.92 18.60
N SER A 231 -45.56 -18.87 17.73
CA SER A 231 -44.59 -19.88 17.29
C SER A 231 -44.26 -19.70 15.80
N ILE A 232 -43.04 -19.97 15.41
CA ILE A 232 -42.61 -19.92 14.03
C ILE A 232 -42.88 -21.27 13.39
N GLU A 233 -43.77 -21.31 12.42
CA GLU A 233 -44.14 -22.52 11.69
C GLU A 233 -43.15 -22.81 10.54
N GLU A 234 -42.86 -21.79 9.72
CA GLU A 234 -42.01 -21.90 8.55
C GLU A 234 -41.18 -20.63 8.39
N SER A 235 -39.98 -20.75 7.79
CA SER A 235 -39.15 -19.61 7.45
C SER A 235 -38.34 -19.93 6.20
N VAL A 236 -38.36 -19.02 5.24
CA VAL A 236 -37.69 -19.15 3.96
C VAL A 236 -36.84 -17.91 3.74
N VAL A 237 -35.57 -18.11 3.33
CA VAL A 237 -34.67 -17.02 2.94
C VAL A 237 -34.58 -16.95 1.41
N ARG A 238 -34.81 -15.77 0.86
CA ARG A 238 -34.77 -15.52 -0.57
C ARG A 238 -33.80 -14.39 -0.93
N SER A 239 -33.05 -14.62 -1.99
CA SER A 239 -32.23 -13.62 -2.64
C SER A 239 -32.83 -13.21 -3.97
N ASP A 240 -32.79 -11.94 -4.31
CA ASP A 240 -33.21 -11.43 -5.63
C ASP A 240 -32.26 -11.87 -6.75
N LYS A 241 -31.08 -12.37 -6.41
CA LYS A 241 -30.08 -12.85 -7.36
C LYS A 241 -29.99 -14.37 -7.51
N GLU A 242 -30.18 -15.08 -6.41
CA GLU A 242 -29.93 -16.53 -6.35
C GLU A 242 -31.21 -17.33 -6.11
N GLY A 243 -32.32 -16.67 -5.78
CA GLY A 243 -33.57 -17.30 -5.40
C GLY A 243 -33.56 -17.79 -3.95
N GLU A 244 -34.16 -18.95 -3.70
CA GLU A 244 -34.22 -19.51 -2.34
C GLU A 244 -32.84 -19.98 -1.87
N ARG A 245 -32.50 -19.66 -0.62
CA ARG A 245 -31.19 -19.95 -0.02
C ARG A 245 -31.33 -20.79 1.22
N ASP A 246 -30.46 -21.75 1.36
CA ASP A 246 -30.26 -22.46 2.60
C ASP A 246 -29.67 -21.53 3.66
N SER A 247 -30.28 -21.45 4.82
CA SER A 247 -29.76 -20.69 5.96
C SER A 247 -29.93 -21.50 7.25
N SER A 248 -28.93 -21.42 8.13
CA SER A 248 -29.08 -21.98 9.45
C SER A 248 -29.90 -21.02 10.33
N ILE A 249 -30.85 -21.57 11.04
CA ILE A 249 -31.74 -20.83 11.94
C ILE A 249 -31.46 -21.27 13.37
N THR A 250 -31.14 -20.31 14.24
CA THR A 250 -31.02 -20.54 15.68
C THR A 250 -32.12 -19.80 16.41
N LYS A 251 -32.65 -20.45 17.46
CA LYS A 251 -33.75 -19.90 18.31
C LYS A 251 -33.24 -19.89 19.76
N GLU A 252 -33.30 -18.73 20.39
CA GLU A 252 -32.87 -18.54 21.76
C GLU A 252 -33.97 -17.85 22.56
N SER A 253 -34.13 -18.22 23.85
CA SER A 253 -35.09 -17.55 24.72
C SER A 253 -34.60 -16.13 25.02
N ALA A 254 -35.44 -15.13 24.77
CA ALA A 254 -35.23 -13.75 25.10
C ALA A 254 -36.26 -13.25 26.13
N ARG A 255 -36.02 -12.10 26.76
CA ARG A 255 -36.87 -11.53 27.78
C ARG A 255 -38.33 -11.33 27.31
N ASP A 256 -38.50 -10.91 26.04
CA ASP A 256 -39.79 -10.51 25.46
C ASP A 256 -40.31 -11.53 24.43
N GLY A 257 -39.69 -12.72 24.34
CA GLY A 257 -40.11 -13.75 23.39
C GLY A 257 -38.99 -14.69 22.99
N THR A 258 -38.95 -15.06 21.72
CA THR A 258 -37.90 -15.91 21.13
C THR A 258 -37.08 -15.08 20.15
N GLN A 259 -35.78 -14.94 20.40
CA GLN A 259 -34.86 -14.39 19.44
C GLN A 259 -34.58 -15.44 18.37
N VAL A 260 -34.77 -15.07 17.14
CA VAL A 260 -34.48 -15.90 15.97
C VAL A 260 -33.34 -15.26 15.19
N THR A 261 -32.37 -16.07 14.81
CA THR A 261 -31.24 -15.64 14.02
C THR A 261 -31.12 -16.48 12.76
N TRP A 262 -31.09 -15.82 11.64
CA TRP A 262 -30.81 -16.41 10.33
C TRP A 262 -29.38 -16.09 9.93
N ALA A 263 -28.53 -17.08 9.79
CA ALA A 263 -27.17 -16.93 9.27
C ALA A 263 -27.22 -16.94 7.73
N ILE A 264 -27.20 -15.76 7.13
CA ILE A 264 -27.32 -15.56 5.69
C ILE A 264 -25.95 -15.77 4.99
N GLY A 265 -24.86 -15.41 5.67
CA GLY A 265 -23.51 -15.49 5.10
C GLY A 265 -23.18 -14.34 4.15
N ARG A 266 -22.59 -14.65 3.01
CA ARG A 266 -22.13 -13.65 2.04
C ARG A 266 -23.28 -13.11 1.19
N ILE A 267 -23.34 -11.78 1.05
CA ILE A 267 -24.28 -11.05 0.20
C ILE A 267 -23.50 -10.26 -0.83
N LEU A 268 -23.92 -10.35 -2.08
CA LEU A 268 -23.30 -9.64 -3.19
C LEU A 268 -23.63 -8.14 -3.16
N GLN A 269 -22.90 -7.36 -3.94
CA GLN A 269 -23.26 -5.96 -4.15
C GLN A 269 -24.66 -5.84 -4.76
N ARG A 270 -25.44 -4.86 -4.25
CA ARG A 270 -26.82 -4.57 -4.71
C ARG A 270 -27.79 -5.75 -4.63
N GLU A 271 -27.53 -6.67 -3.73
CA GLU A 271 -28.40 -7.83 -3.48
C GLU A 271 -29.41 -7.50 -2.38
N ARG A 272 -30.62 -8.03 -2.55
CA ARG A 272 -31.70 -8.01 -1.56
C ARG A 272 -31.93 -9.41 -1.02
N ILE A 273 -32.09 -9.46 0.29
CA ILE A 273 -32.48 -10.66 1.02
C ILE A 273 -33.82 -10.41 1.67
N GLU A 274 -34.71 -11.38 1.56
CA GLU A 274 -36.00 -11.43 2.22
C GLU A 274 -36.08 -12.71 3.05
N VAL A 275 -36.60 -12.60 4.26
CA VAL A 275 -36.83 -13.72 5.18
C VAL A 275 -38.23 -13.68 5.65
#